data_b84d14d8a94db328d8723526990240d3
#
_entry.id   b84d14d8a94db328d8723526990240d3
#
_cell.length_a   1.000
_cell.length_b   1.000
_cell.length_c   1.000
_cell.angle_alpha   90.00
_cell.angle_beta   90.00
_cell.angle_gamma   90.00
#
_symmetry.space_group_name_H-M   'P 1'
#
loop_
_entity.id
_entity.type
_entity.pdbx_description
1 polymer ?
#
loop_
_entity_poly.entity_id
_entity_poly.type
_entity_poly.pdbx_seq_one_letter_code
_entity_poly.pdbx_strand_id
1 'polypeptide(L)' 'MKDLNRLKVVLVEQKKTGKWLAEQLGKSFSIVNAYACNRRQPSLEQLFEIAKILQVEPKDLIANK' A
#
# COMPACT_ATOMS: atom_id res chain seq x y z
N MET A 1 18.10 -1.19 -1.42
CA MET A 1 17.01 -1.60 -2.29
C MET A 1 16.12 -0.42 -2.62
N LYS A 2 15.71 -0.32 -3.86
CA LYS A 2 14.91 0.81 -4.29
C LYS A 2 13.43 0.58 -3.98
N ASP A 3 12.80 1.56 -3.39
CA ASP A 3 11.37 1.50 -3.12
C ASP A 3 10.58 1.77 -4.39
N LEU A 4 9.67 0.88 -4.72
CA LEU A 4 8.83 1.04 -5.89
C LEU A 4 7.47 1.61 -5.54
N ASN A 5 7.03 1.46 -4.30
CA ASN A 5 5.76 2.04 -3.91
C ASN A 5 5.93 2.92 -2.68
N ARG A 6 4.95 3.80 -2.47
CA ARG A 6 4.94 4.72 -1.36
C ARG A 6 3.82 4.38 -0.37
N LEU A 7 3.45 3.11 -0.29
CA LEU A 7 2.31 2.73 0.53
C LEU A 7 2.50 3.13 1.99
N LYS A 8 3.69 2.87 2.52
CA LYS A 8 3.94 3.19 3.91
C LYS A 8 3.82 4.69 4.18
N VAL A 9 4.32 5.50 3.25
CA VAL A 9 4.23 6.95 3.39
C VAL A 9 2.78 7.40 3.44
N VAL A 10 1.97 6.88 2.52
CA VAL A 10 0.56 7.27 2.46
C VAL A 10 -0.18 6.83 3.71
N LEU A 11 0.10 5.62 4.19
CA LEU A 11 -0.53 5.14 5.41
C LEU A 11 -0.19 6.07 6.59
N VAL A 12 1.08 6.44 6.71
CA VAL A 12 1.51 7.32 7.79
C VAL A 12 0.83 8.68 7.66
N GLU A 13 0.78 9.22 6.45
CA GLU A 13 0.16 10.52 6.22
C GLU A 13 -1.30 10.51 6.62
N GLN A 14 -1.99 9.40 6.39
CA GLN A 14 -3.40 9.29 6.71
C GLN A 14 -3.64 8.76 8.11
N LYS A 15 -2.57 8.50 8.87
CA LYS A 15 -2.67 7.96 10.22
C LYS A 15 -3.39 6.63 10.25
N LYS A 16 -3.13 5.82 9.23
CA LYS A 16 -3.67 4.46 9.12
C LYS A 16 -2.54 3.47 9.31
N THR A 17 -2.88 2.25 9.70
CA THR A 17 -1.90 1.20 9.91
C THR A 17 -2.01 0.14 8.82
N GLY A 18 -0.93 -0.62 8.66
CA GLY A 18 -0.97 -1.75 7.74
C GLY A 18 -1.99 -2.79 8.17
N LYS A 19 -2.17 -2.93 9.49
CA LYS A 19 -3.16 -3.89 10.00
C LYS A 19 -4.56 -3.46 9.59
N TRP A 20 -4.85 -2.17 9.72
CA TRP A 20 -6.14 -1.64 9.28
C TRP A 20 -6.35 -1.92 7.79
N LEU A 21 -5.32 -1.66 6.99
CA LEU A 21 -5.45 -1.87 5.54
C LEU A 21 -5.66 -3.35 5.22
N ALA A 22 -4.95 -4.23 5.94
CA ALA A 22 -5.12 -5.66 5.72
C ALA A 22 -6.57 -6.07 5.97
N GLU A 23 -7.19 -5.52 7.01
CA GLU A 23 -8.58 -5.82 7.31
C GLU A 23 -9.49 -5.33 6.19
N GLN A 24 -9.21 -4.15 5.66
CA GLN A 24 -10.02 -3.60 4.57
C GLN A 24 -9.90 -4.44 3.31
N LEU A 25 -8.73 -5.02 3.07
CA LEU A 25 -8.47 -5.81 1.88
C LEU A 25 -8.88 -7.27 2.04
N GLY A 26 -9.13 -7.70 3.27
CA GLY A 26 -9.38 -9.12 3.53
C GLY A 26 -8.13 -9.96 3.32
N LYS A 27 -6.96 -9.40 3.57
CA LYS A 27 -5.69 -10.09 3.41
C LYS A 27 -4.93 -10.12 4.73
N SER A 28 -3.90 -10.94 4.79
CA SER A 28 -3.11 -11.04 6.01
C SER A 28 -2.25 -9.79 6.18
N PHE A 29 -1.98 -9.45 7.41
CA PHE A 29 -1.09 -8.33 7.71
C PHE A 29 0.30 -8.59 7.11
N SER A 30 0.74 -9.85 7.12
CA SER A 30 2.05 -10.20 6.62
C SER A 30 2.23 -9.77 5.17
N ILE A 31 1.21 -9.99 4.34
CA ILE A 31 1.26 -9.60 2.93
C ILE A 31 1.27 -8.10 2.79
N VAL A 32 0.39 -7.42 3.52
CA VAL A 32 0.31 -5.96 3.42
C VAL A 32 1.60 -5.32 3.93
N ASN A 33 2.15 -5.87 5.00
CA ASN A 33 3.42 -5.38 5.52
C ASN A 33 4.54 -5.55 4.50
N ALA A 34 4.53 -6.67 3.77
CA ALA A 34 5.54 -6.88 2.72
C ALA A 34 5.40 -5.82 1.63
N TYR A 35 4.18 -5.46 1.26
CA TYR A 35 3.95 -4.37 0.30
C TYR A 35 4.50 -3.06 0.85
N ALA A 36 4.16 -2.73 2.08
CA ALA A 36 4.55 -1.46 2.67
C ALA A 36 6.08 -1.35 2.81
N CYS A 37 6.73 -2.47 3.04
CA CYS A 37 8.19 -2.49 3.18
C CYS A 37 8.91 -2.68 1.84
N ASN A 38 8.16 -2.75 0.76
CA ASN A 38 8.72 -2.93 -0.58
C ASN A 38 9.45 -4.24 -0.77
N ARG A 39 9.15 -5.25 0.06
CA ARG A 39 9.67 -6.60 -0.15
C ARG A 39 8.91 -7.33 -1.23
N ARG A 40 7.64 -6.98 -1.43
CA ARG A 40 6.78 -7.49 -2.49
C ARG A 40 6.00 -6.32 -3.04
N GLN A 41 5.62 -6.42 -4.29
CA GLN A 41 4.80 -5.38 -4.89
C GLN A 41 3.40 -5.93 -5.12
N PRO A 42 2.37 -5.14 -4.85
CA PRO A 42 1.01 -5.57 -5.17
C PRO A 42 0.83 -5.67 -6.67
N SER A 43 -0.10 -6.53 -7.09
CA SER A 43 -0.49 -6.56 -8.49
C SER A 43 -1.12 -5.22 -8.83
N LEU A 44 -1.24 -4.96 -10.13
CA LEU A 44 -1.87 -3.73 -10.56
C LEU A 44 -3.30 -3.63 -10.05
N GLU A 45 -4.05 -4.73 -10.12
CA GLU A 45 -5.42 -4.76 -9.59
C GLU A 45 -5.42 -4.42 -8.10
N GLN A 46 -4.50 -5.02 -7.36
CA GLN A 46 -4.42 -4.80 -5.94
C GLN A 46 -4.05 -3.35 -5.63
N LEU A 47 -3.15 -2.80 -6.44
CA LEU A 47 -2.75 -1.40 -6.24
C LEU A 47 -3.93 -0.46 -6.41
N PHE A 48 -4.75 -0.71 -7.42
CA PHE A 48 -5.94 0.11 -7.64
C PHE A 48 -6.92 -0.02 -6.49
N GLU A 49 -7.08 -1.23 -5.96
CA GLU A 49 -7.97 -1.45 -4.83
C GLU A 49 -7.47 -0.72 -3.59
N ILE A 50 -6.17 -0.78 -3.34
CA ILE A 50 -5.58 -0.07 -2.21
C ILE A 50 -5.80 1.43 -2.35
N ALA A 51 -5.59 1.95 -3.56
CA ALA A 51 -5.78 3.37 -3.81
C ALA A 51 -7.22 3.78 -3.53
N LYS A 52 -8.18 2.94 -3.93
CA LYS A 52 -9.58 3.23 -3.70
C LYS A 52 -9.89 3.28 -2.20
N ILE A 53 -9.37 2.31 -1.46
CA ILE A 53 -9.60 2.27 -0.01
C ILE A 53 -8.99 3.49 0.68
N LEU A 54 -7.81 3.90 0.25
CA LEU A 54 -7.13 5.04 0.83
C LEU A 54 -7.59 6.37 0.25
N GLN A 55 -8.45 6.31 -0.77
CA GLN A 55 -9.00 7.50 -1.41
C GLN A 55 -7.91 8.39 -2.00
N VAL A 56 -6.98 7.74 -2.67
CA VAL A 56 -5.91 8.43 -3.39
C VAL A 56 -5.86 7.89 -4.81
N GLU A 57 -5.13 8.58 -5.67
CA GLU A 57 -4.92 8.10 -7.01
C GLU A 57 -3.89 6.97 -6.99
N PRO A 58 -4.02 5.97 -7.88
CA PRO A 58 -3.00 4.92 -7.93
C PRO A 58 -1.58 5.47 -8.10
N LYS A 59 -1.43 6.56 -8.86
CA LYS A 59 -0.10 7.14 -9.06
C LYS A 59 0.51 7.64 -7.76
N ASP A 60 -0.33 7.97 -6.78
CA ASP A 60 0.15 8.45 -5.49
C ASP A 60 0.82 7.35 -4.68
N LEU A 61 0.58 6.09 -5.07
CA LEU A 61 1.18 4.96 -4.40
C LEU A 61 2.45 4.47 -5.08
N ILE A 62 2.82 5.06 -6.19
CA ILE A 62 3.99 4.64 -6.96
C ILE A 62 5.13 5.57 -6.66
N ALA A 63 6.29 5.00 -6.35
CA ALA A 63 7.47 5.80 -6.08
C ALA A 63 7.88 6.51 -7.35
N ASN A 64 8.07 7.81 -7.23
CA ASN A 64 8.34 8.64 -8.39
C ASN A 64 9.82 8.97 -8.43
N LYS A 65 10.54 8.20 -9.22
CA LYS A 65 11.88 8.56 -9.30
C LYS A 65 12.79 7.62 -9.96
#